data_207e4edd406407762ef1bf87f1b3e001
#
_entry.id   207e4edd406407762ef1bf87f1b3e001
#
_cell.length_a   1.000
_cell.length_b   1.000
_cell.length_c   1.000
_cell.angle_alpha   90.00
_cell.angle_beta   90.00
_cell.angle_gamma   90.00
#
_symmetry.space_group_name_H-M   'P 1'
#
loop_
_entity.id
_entity.type
_entity.pdbx_description
1 polymer ?
#
loop_
_entity_poly.entity_id
_entity_poly.type
_entity_poly.pdbx_seq_one_letter_code
_entity_poly.pdbx_strand_id
1 'polypeptide(L)'
;MKILIIDDNKDITKMLSKYMTIKGHSCSVVNDGRSGLNLIDNKTFDVVILDLAMPEFSGSDVIDALCKSGKIKNQNIVTLTASIISDEEESTLKSKGVHSCLKKPIDPDVLLGHLQQFENKKTI
;
A
#
# COMPACT_ATOMS: atom_id res chain seq x y z
N MET A 1 -1.27 14.02 -2.01
CA MET A 1 -1.78 12.80 -2.67
C MET A 1 -2.74 12.04 -1.78
N LYS A 2 -3.53 11.18 -2.36
CA LYS A 2 -4.45 10.30 -1.64
C LYS A 2 -3.78 8.96 -1.38
N ILE A 3 -3.58 8.63 -0.12
CA ILE A 3 -2.86 7.44 0.32
C ILE A 3 -3.80 6.51 1.06
N LEU A 4 -3.79 5.23 0.70
CA LEU A 4 -4.47 4.19 1.48
C LEU A 4 -3.42 3.33 2.18
N ILE A 5 -3.57 3.12 3.47
CA ILE A 5 -2.69 2.24 4.26
C ILE A 5 -3.51 1.06 4.76
N ILE A 6 -3.09 -0.14 4.40
CA ILE A 6 -3.72 -1.40 4.82
C ILE A 6 -2.70 -2.18 5.63
N ASP A 7 -2.90 -2.23 6.95
CA ASP A 7 -1.98 -2.91 7.87
C ASP A 7 -2.74 -3.23 9.16
N ASP A 8 -2.62 -4.45 9.67
CA ASP A 8 -3.31 -4.87 10.89
C ASP A 8 -2.70 -4.28 12.16
N ASN A 9 -1.50 -3.72 12.08
CA ASN A 9 -0.87 -3.04 13.20
C ASN A 9 -1.39 -1.61 13.32
N LYS A 10 -2.27 -1.40 14.31
CA LYS A 10 -2.94 -0.10 14.52
C LYS A 10 -1.98 1.01 14.93
N ASP A 11 -0.89 0.70 15.60
CA ASP A 11 0.10 1.69 16.01
C ASP A 11 0.84 2.23 14.77
N ILE A 12 1.20 1.36 13.84
CA ILE A 12 1.85 1.73 12.59
C ILE A 12 0.93 2.59 11.73
N THR A 13 -0.32 2.15 11.54
CA THR A 13 -1.26 2.90 10.69
C THR A 13 -1.57 4.26 11.28
N LYS A 14 -1.70 4.36 12.60
CA LYS A 14 -1.95 5.62 13.29
C LYS A 14 -0.76 6.57 13.14
N MET A 15 0.44 6.08 13.34
CA MET A 15 1.66 6.89 13.22
C MET A 15 1.85 7.38 11.79
N LEU A 16 1.75 6.50 10.80
CA LEU A 16 1.93 6.86 9.41
C LEU A 16 0.85 7.80 8.91
N SER A 17 -0.41 7.55 9.28
CA SER A 17 -1.53 8.41 8.91
C SER A 17 -1.33 9.83 9.43
N LYS A 18 -0.94 9.97 10.70
CA LYS A 18 -0.68 11.26 11.31
C LYS A 18 0.47 11.97 10.60
N TYR A 19 1.55 11.27 10.34
CA TYR A 19 2.71 11.81 9.64
C TYR A 19 2.32 12.32 8.24
N MET A 20 1.64 11.51 7.46
CA MET A 20 1.23 11.88 6.10
C MET A 20 0.27 13.07 6.09
N THR A 21 -0.65 13.12 7.06
CA THR A 21 -1.60 14.22 7.20
C THR A 21 -0.87 15.53 7.52
N ILE A 22 0.11 15.49 8.41
CA ILE A 22 0.92 16.66 8.75
C ILE A 22 1.67 17.17 7.52
N LYS A 23 2.10 16.27 6.64
CA LYS A 23 2.80 16.62 5.39
C LYS A 23 1.85 17.07 4.28
N GLY A 24 0.56 17.19 4.56
CA GLY A 24 -0.41 17.74 3.61
C GLY A 24 -1.09 16.73 2.71
N HIS A 25 -1.00 15.45 3.02
CA HIS A 25 -1.63 14.39 2.22
C HIS A 25 -2.92 13.89 2.85
N SER A 26 -3.84 13.39 2.02
CA SER A 26 -5.05 12.75 2.48
C SER A 26 -4.75 11.26 2.70
N CYS A 27 -4.99 10.76 3.90
CA CYS A 27 -4.63 9.40 4.26
C CYS A 27 -5.85 8.65 4.80
N SER A 28 -6.17 7.53 4.20
CA SER A 28 -7.18 6.60 4.69
C SER A 28 -6.49 5.36 5.24
N VAL A 29 -7.02 4.81 6.31
CA VAL A 29 -6.43 3.66 7.00
C VAL A 29 -7.48 2.60 7.23
N VAL A 30 -7.13 1.35 6.94
CA VAL A 30 -7.89 0.18 7.35
C VAL A 30 -6.94 -0.85 7.93
N ASN A 31 -7.44 -1.69 8.82
CA ASN A 31 -6.61 -2.62 9.57
C ASN A 31 -6.87 -4.09 9.23
N ASP A 32 -7.49 -4.35 8.09
CA ASP A 32 -7.68 -5.70 7.55
C ASP A 32 -7.75 -5.67 6.02
N GLY A 33 -7.45 -6.81 5.42
CA GLY A 33 -7.34 -6.92 3.97
C GLY A 33 -8.67 -6.76 3.24
N ARG A 34 -9.75 -7.29 3.80
CA ARG A 34 -11.06 -7.21 3.14
C ARG A 34 -11.59 -5.79 3.09
N SER A 35 -11.44 -5.04 4.18
CA SER A 35 -11.78 -3.62 4.21
C SER A 35 -10.95 -2.83 3.22
N GLY A 36 -9.67 -3.17 3.11
CA GLY A 36 -8.76 -2.55 2.14
C GLY A 36 -9.22 -2.78 0.71
N LEU A 37 -9.53 -4.02 0.37
CA LEU A 37 -10.02 -4.38 -0.96
C LEU A 37 -11.32 -3.64 -1.29
N ASN A 38 -12.23 -3.56 -0.31
CA ASN A 38 -13.50 -2.84 -0.48
C ASN A 38 -13.28 -1.35 -0.78
N LEU A 39 -12.34 -0.71 -0.09
CA LEU A 39 -12.01 0.69 -0.36
C LEU A 39 -11.41 0.89 -1.74
N ILE A 40 -10.52 -0.01 -2.17
CA ILE A 40 -9.93 0.06 -3.50
C ILE A 40 -11.00 -0.07 -4.58
N ASP A 41 -12.02 -0.91 -4.35
CA ASP A 41 -13.12 -1.09 -5.28
C ASP A 41 -14.03 0.13 -5.40
N ASN A 42 -14.10 0.95 -4.34
CA ASN A 42 -15.07 2.04 -4.25
C ASN A 42 -14.47 3.44 -4.31
N LYS A 43 -13.17 3.58 -4.18
CA LYS A 43 -12.48 4.87 -4.15
C LYS A 43 -11.18 4.82 -4.95
N THR A 44 -10.70 5.98 -5.36
CA THR A 44 -9.45 6.13 -6.08
C THR A 44 -8.36 6.63 -5.16
N PHE A 45 -7.20 6.00 -5.21
CA PHE A 45 -6.02 6.40 -4.43
C PHE A 45 -4.83 6.60 -5.36
N ASP A 46 -3.93 7.51 -5.00
CA ASP A 46 -2.68 7.69 -5.75
C ASP A 46 -1.71 6.55 -5.45
N VAL A 47 -1.74 6.03 -4.24
CA VAL A 47 -0.91 4.89 -3.83
C VAL A 47 -1.58 4.11 -2.72
N VAL A 48 -1.37 2.80 -2.72
CA VAL A 48 -1.83 1.88 -1.67
C VAL A 48 -0.60 1.27 -1.01
N ILE A 49 -0.47 1.47 0.29
CA ILE A 49 0.57 0.82 1.10
C ILE A 49 -0.06 -0.42 1.73
N LEU A 50 0.48 -1.58 1.44
CA LEU A 50 -0.13 -2.86 1.79
C LEU A 50 0.85 -3.76 2.55
N ASP A 51 0.47 -4.15 3.76
CA ASP A 51 1.18 -5.19 4.50
C ASP A 51 0.82 -6.56 3.92
N LEU A 52 1.81 -7.40 3.72
CA LEU A 52 1.60 -8.75 3.18
C LEU A 52 1.13 -9.74 4.25
N ALA A 53 1.59 -9.57 5.48
CA ALA A 53 1.32 -10.51 6.57
C ALA A 53 0.20 -10.01 7.47
N MET A 54 -1.04 -10.32 7.10
CA MET A 54 -2.22 -10.01 7.90
C MET A 54 -3.03 -11.29 8.15
N PRO A 55 -3.70 -11.43 9.32
CA PRO A 55 -4.51 -12.61 9.58
C PRO A 55 -5.75 -12.66 8.68
N GLU A 56 -6.25 -13.85 8.46
CA GLU A 56 -7.47 -14.18 7.72
C GLU A 56 -7.41 -13.85 6.23
N PHE A 57 -7.26 -12.59 5.86
CA PHE A 57 -7.15 -12.16 4.48
C PHE A 57 -5.88 -11.33 4.34
N SER A 58 -4.82 -11.97 3.81
CA SER A 58 -3.48 -11.37 3.74
C SER A 58 -3.37 -10.31 2.63
N GLY A 59 -2.25 -9.59 2.64
CA GLY A 59 -1.93 -8.69 1.54
C GLY A 59 -1.78 -9.43 0.22
N SER A 60 -1.25 -10.64 0.25
CA SER A 60 -1.18 -11.48 -0.95
C SER A 60 -2.57 -11.82 -1.49
N ASP A 61 -3.54 -12.07 -0.60
CA ASP A 61 -4.93 -12.30 -0.98
C ASP A 61 -5.55 -11.07 -1.63
N VAL A 62 -5.24 -9.87 -1.12
CA VAL A 62 -5.68 -8.60 -1.72
C VAL A 62 -5.13 -8.47 -3.14
N ILE A 63 -3.84 -8.73 -3.32
CA ILE A 63 -3.18 -8.66 -4.62
C ILE A 63 -3.82 -9.66 -5.59
N ASP A 64 -4.05 -10.89 -5.16
CA ASP A 64 -4.66 -11.93 -6.00
C ASP A 64 -6.08 -11.54 -6.42
N ALA A 65 -6.87 -10.97 -5.50
CA ALA A 65 -8.21 -10.50 -5.82
C ALA A 65 -8.18 -9.36 -6.85
N LEU A 66 -7.25 -8.43 -6.71
CA LEU A 66 -7.08 -7.32 -7.67
C LEU A 66 -6.60 -7.81 -9.04
N CYS A 67 -5.75 -8.83 -9.07
CA CYS A 67 -5.32 -9.47 -10.32
C CYS A 67 -6.51 -10.12 -11.01
N LYS A 68 -7.29 -10.88 -10.26
CA LYS A 68 -8.44 -11.64 -10.79
C LYS A 68 -9.50 -10.71 -11.37
N SER A 69 -9.73 -9.56 -10.75
CA SER A 69 -10.69 -8.57 -11.25
C SER A 69 -10.10 -7.66 -12.35
N GLY A 70 -8.79 -7.70 -12.57
CA GLY A 70 -8.10 -6.80 -13.49
C GLY A 70 -7.85 -5.40 -12.94
N LYS A 71 -8.29 -5.09 -11.73
CA LYS A 71 -8.20 -3.74 -11.14
C LYS A 71 -6.78 -3.35 -10.75
N ILE A 72 -5.89 -4.32 -10.58
CA ILE A 72 -4.51 -4.03 -10.17
C ILE A 72 -3.79 -3.11 -11.15
N LYS A 73 -4.17 -3.13 -12.42
CA LYS A 73 -3.58 -2.28 -13.46
C LYS A 73 -3.77 -0.78 -13.20
N ASN A 74 -4.81 -0.43 -12.44
CA ASN A 74 -5.15 0.94 -12.13
C ASN A 74 -4.66 1.37 -10.74
N GLN A 75 -3.89 0.50 -10.07
CA GLN A 75 -3.43 0.75 -8.71
C GLN A 75 -1.90 0.88 -8.67
N ASN A 76 -1.42 1.76 -7.81
CA ASN A 76 -0.01 1.84 -7.46
C ASN A 76 0.15 1.18 -6.09
N ILE A 77 0.57 -0.07 -6.06
CA ILE A 77 0.69 -0.83 -4.82
C ILE A 77 2.14 -0.91 -4.40
N VAL A 78 2.40 -0.47 -3.17
CA VAL A 78 3.70 -0.58 -2.51
C VAL A 78 3.49 -1.47 -1.29
N THR A 79 4.18 -2.60 -1.24
CA THR A 79 4.10 -3.46 -0.07
C THR A 79 5.07 -2.96 1.00
N LEU A 80 4.65 -3.05 2.26
CA LEU A 80 5.47 -2.68 3.41
C LEU A 80 5.30 -3.75 4.47
N THR A 81 6.28 -4.62 4.63
CA THR A 81 6.15 -5.79 5.50
C THR A 81 7.41 -6.03 6.33
N ALA A 82 7.22 -6.57 7.54
CA ALA A 82 8.32 -7.03 8.39
C ALA A 82 8.87 -8.38 7.94
N SER A 83 8.11 -9.12 7.14
CA SER A 83 8.51 -10.43 6.65
C SER A 83 9.66 -10.32 5.67
N ILE A 84 10.59 -11.28 5.75
CA ILE A 84 11.65 -11.40 4.75
C ILE A 84 11.05 -12.08 3.52
N ILE A 85 11.11 -11.40 2.39
CA ILE A 85 10.71 -12.00 1.12
C ILE A 85 11.95 -12.22 0.24
N SER A 86 11.96 -13.34 -0.47
CA SER A 86 13.05 -13.66 -1.37
C SER A 86 12.98 -12.78 -2.63
N ASP A 87 14.08 -12.70 -3.36
CA ASP A 87 14.09 -12.00 -4.65
C ASP A 87 13.08 -12.60 -5.62
N GLU A 88 12.88 -13.92 -5.55
CA GLU A 88 11.88 -14.62 -6.37
C GLU A 88 10.45 -14.19 -6.00
N GLU A 89 10.15 -14.11 -4.71
CA GLU A 89 8.84 -13.64 -4.24
C GLU A 89 8.59 -12.19 -4.65
N GLU A 90 9.59 -11.33 -4.51
CA GLU A 90 9.48 -9.93 -4.93
C GLU A 90 9.24 -9.83 -6.44
N SER A 91 9.98 -10.62 -7.23
CA SER A 91 9.79 -10.67 -8.68
C SER A 91 8.39 -11.13 -9.05
N THR A 92 7.86 -12.13 -8.34
CA THR A 92 6.50 -12.62 -8.55
C THR A 92 5.46 -11.54 -8.25
N LEU A 93 5.61 -10.82 -7.15
CA LEU A 93 4.70 -9.72 -6.78
C LEU A 93 4.73 -8.63 -7.85
N LYS A 94 5.90 -8.24 -8.31
CA LYS A 94 6.04 -7.22 -9.37
C LYS A 94 5.41 -7.69 -10.68
N SER A 95 5.54 -8.97 -11.02
CA SER A 95 4.92 -9.52 -12.23
C SER A 95 3.40 -9.50 -12.16
N LYS A 96 2.84 -9.55 -10.96
CA LYS A 96 1.39 -9.43 -10.73
C LYS A 96 0.88 -7.99 -10.82
N GLY A 97 1.77 -7.01 -10.73
CA GLY A 97 1.41 -5.60 -10.82
C GLY A 97 1.76 -4.76 -9.60
N VAL A 98 2.43 -5.32 -8.60
CA VAL A 98 2.96 -4.56 -7.46
C VAL A 98 4.10 -3.69 -7.94
N HIS A 99 4.06 -2.41 -7.58
CA HIS A 99 5.08 -1.46 -8.02
C HIS A 99 6.42 -1.71 -7.33
N SER A 100 6.40 -1.81 -6.01
CA SER A 100 7.63 -1.95 -5.22
C SER A 100 7.36 -2.63 -3.89
N CYS A 101 8.39 -3.21 -3.32
CA CYS A 101 8.34 -3.91 -2.03
C CYS A 101 9.33 -3.27 -1.07
N LEU A 102 8.84 -2.74 0.04
CA LEU A 102 9.64 -2.11 1.08
C LEU A 102 9.59 -2.94 2.35
N LYS A 103 10.61 -2.79 3.18
CA LYS A 103 10.77 -3.58 4.40
C LYS A 103 10.59 -2.71 5.64
N LYS A 104 9.85 -3.20 6.64
CA LYS A 104 9.79 -2.60 7.97
C LYS A 104 11.04 -2.99 8.78
N PRO A 105 11.51 -2.13 9.70
CA PRO A 105 11.03 -0.76 9.93
C PRO A 105 11.53 0.19 8.86
N ILE A 106 10.73 1.20 8.53
CA ILE A 106 11.12 2.23 7.57
C ILE A 106 10.90 3.61 8.19
N ASP A 107 11.84 4.52 7.94
CA ASP A 107 11.71 5.91 8.35
C ASP A 107 10.55 6.54 7.56
N PRO A 108 9.60 7.23 8.22
CA PRO A 108 8.48 7.85 7.53
C PRO A 108 8.90 8.86 6.45
N ASP A 109 10.00 9.59 6.64
CA ASP A 109 10.51 10.51 5.62
C ASP A 109 11.00 9.75 4.38
N VAL A 110 11.66 8.62 4.57
CA VAL A 110 12.12 7.76 3.47
C VAL A 110 10.93 7.18 2.73
N LEU A 111 9.92 6.72 3.47
CA LEU A 111 8.69 6.20 2.88
C LEU A 111 8.00 7.28 2.03
N LEU A 112 7.79 8.46 2.59
CA LEU A 112 7.16 9.55 1.86
C LEU A 112 7.94 9.92 0.60
N GLY A 113 9.27 9.98 0.69
CA GLY A 113 10.13 10.23 -0.46
C GLY A 113 9.91 9.22 -1.59
N HIS A 114 9.76 7.95 -1.23
CA HIS A 114 9.46 6.89 -2.20
C HIS A 114 8.06 7.07 -2.82
N LEU A 115 7.08 7.48 -2.02
CA LEU A 115 5.71 7.63 -2.49
C LEU A 115 5.51 8.85 -3.39
N GLN A 116 6.38 9.85 -3.32
CA GLN A 116 6.24 11.09 -4.09
C GLN A 116 6.26 10.87 -5.60
N GLN A 117 6.81 9.76 -6.07
CA GLN A 117 6.75 9.41 -7.49
C GLN A 117 5.32 9.19 -8.00
N PHE A 118 4.38 8.90 -7.10
CA PHE A 118 2.97 8.68 -7.44
C PHE A 118 2.13 9.95 -7.32
N GLU A 119 2.72 11.05 -6.88
CA GLU A 119 2.00 12.30 -6.74
C GLU A 119 1.55 12.80 -8.08
N ASN A 120 0.23 13.02 -8.21
CA ASN A 120 -0.35 13.51 -9.44
C ASN A 120 -0.03 15.00 -9.60
N LYS A 121 1.09 15.30 -10.24
CA LYS A 121 1.49 16.68 -10.53
C LYS A 121 0.64 17.20 -11.67
N LYS A 122 -0.31 18.06 -11.34
CA LYS A 122 -1.00 18.82 -12.38
C LYS A 122 -0.01 19.74 -13.05
N THR A 123 0.31 19.42 -14.28
CA THR A 123 1.10 20.33 -15.11
C THR A 123 0.20 21.49 -15.50
N ILE A 124 0.65 22.65 -15.19
CA ILE A 124 -0.02 23.88 -15.62
C ILE A 124 0.46 24.22 -17.02
#